data_b8f11f94b95a67ee4c8b3d84721311a0
#
_entry.id   b8f11f94b95a67ee4c8b3d84721311a0
#
_cell.length_a   1.000
_cell.length_b   1.000
_cell.length_c   1.000
_cell.angle_alpha   90.00
_cell.angle_beta   90.00
_cell.angle_gamma   90.00
#
_symmetry.space_group_name_H-M   'P 1'
#
loop_
_entity.id
_entity.type
_entity.pdbx_description
1 polymer ?
#
loop_
_entity_poly.entity_id
_entity_poly.type
_entity_poly.pdbx_seq_one_letter_code
_entity_poly.pdbx_strand_id
1 'polypeptide(L)'
;MGRRSDAASAAPLTGPHSLRFHAVLCEAALRLEVGGPAVMTAQLDLLLAAATSENVTIQVLPASHSQHAGIASNFTVLHFADPEIDPPLGYFDGPLGGYIISDPGDVASMVTMFDDLREPALDASASAALLAGILAEYWRKGDTPRRDGRLRLHQGNQGWRVRLPHLS
;
A
#
# COMPACT_ATOMS: atom_id res chain seq x y z
N MET A 1 28.92 12.04 7.88
CA MET A 1 28.82 10.58 7.84
C MET A 1 27.60 10.19 8.67
N GLY A 2 26.39 10.39 8.09
CA GLY A 2 25.11 10.19 8.76
C GLY A 2 24.69 8.74 8.61
N ARG A 3 24.53 8.01 9.72
CA ARG A 3 23.83 6.74 9.75
C ARG A 3 22.39 6.98 9.35
N ARG A 4 21.99 6.54 8.17
CA ARG A 4 20.57 6.32 7.89
C ARG A 4 20.13 5.19 8.81
N SER A 5 19.21 5.53 9.70
CA SER A 5 18.55 4.52 10.53
C SER A 5 17.69 3.67 9.62
N ASP A 6 18.06 2.42 9.41
CA ASP A 6 17.26 1.38 8.75
C ASP A 6 16.05 0.95 9.61
N ALA A 7 15.40 1.91 10.21
CA ALA A 7 14.15 1.75 10.89
C ALA A 7 13.04 2.38 10.05
N ALA A 8 12.80 1.82 8.85
CA ALA A 8 11.43 1.69 8.41
C ALA A 8 10.81 0.58 9.29
N SER A 9 10.85 0.83 10.59
CA SER A 9 9.95 0.23 11.53
C SER A 9 8.56 0.53 10.99
N ALA A 10 7.77 -0.47 10.64
CA ALA A 10 6.34 -0.30 10.50
C ALA A 10 5.93 0.52 11.72
N ALA A 11 5.61 1.79 11.51
CA ALA A 11 5.12 2.64 12.58
C ALA A 11 4.02 1.83 13.25
N PRO A 12 3.99 1.74 14.58
CA PRO A 12 3.17 0.75 15.22
C PRO A 12 1.72 0.99 14.84
N LEU A 13 1.21 0.16 13.94
CA LEU A 13 -0.23 0.07 13.68
C LEU A 13 -0.92 -0.54 14.91
N THR A 14 -0.14 -0.86 15.94
CA THR A 14 -0.62 -1.48 17.18
C THR A 14 -0.05 -0.73 18.41
N GLY A 15 -0.84 -0.61 19.46
CA GLY A 15 -0.43 0.00 20.72
C GLY A 15 -1.13 1.33 21.03
N PRO A 16 -0.86 1.94 22.20
CA PRO A 16 -1.61 3.11 22.70
C PRO A 16 -1.43 4.39 21.87
N HIS A 17 -0.44 4.42 20.97
CA HIS A 17 -0.18 5.52 20.03
C HIS A 17 -0.22 5.03 18.58
N SER A 18 -1.09 4.06 18.28
CA SER A 18 -1.22 3.54 16.93
C SER A 18 -1.70 4.61 15.95
N LEU A 19 -1.09 4.67 14.79
CA LEU A 19 -1.51 5.53 13.70
C LEU A 19 -2.89 5.09 13.19
N ARG A 20 -3.73 6.04 12.83
CA ARG A 20 -4.90 5.78 11.99
C ARG A 20 -4.44 5.81 10.54
N PHE A 21 -4.64 4.73 9.84
CA PHE A 21 -4.21 4.57 8.47
C PHE A 21 -5.41 4.33 7.56
N HIS A 22 -5.53 5.15 6.52
CA HIS A 22 -6.54 4.97 5.49
C HIS A 22 -5.87 4.96 4.12
N ALA A 23 -6.05 3.89 3.38
CA ALA A 23 -5.50 3.73 2.04
C ALA A 23 -6.60 3.47 1.01
N VAL A 24 -6.48 4.10 -0.15
CA VAL A 24 -7.24 3.77 -1.36
C VAL A 24 -6.28 3.16 -2.37
N LEU A 25 -6.50 1.92 -2.74
CA LEU A 25 -5.67 1.15 -3.67
C LEU A 25 -6.39 0.95 -4.98
N CYS A 26 -5.73 1.24 -6.11
CA CYS A 26 -6.29 0.94 -7.42
C CYS A 26 -6.29 -0.58 -7.67
N GLU A 27 -7.40 -1.15 -8.11
CA GLU A 27 -7.48 -2.57 -8.48
C GLU A 27 -6.44 -2.95 -9.53
N ALA A 28 -6.16 -2.07 -10.49
CA ALA A 28 -5.15 -2.30 -11.51
C ALA A 28 -3.75 -2.55 -10.92
N ALA A 29 -3.37 -1.81 -9.86
CA ALA A 29 -2.10 -2.00 -9.18
C ALA A 29 -2.02 -3.36 -8.45
N LEU A 30 -3.15 -3.81 -7.89
CA LEU A 30 -3.24 -5.12 -7.20
C LEU A 30 -3.16 -6.30 -8.19
N ARG A 31 -3.54 -6.09 -9.44
CA ARG A 31 -3.50 -7.08 -10.51
C ARG A 31 -2.19 -7.04 -11.31
N LEU A 32 -1.40 -5.97 -11.16
CA LEU A 32 -0.08 -5.88 -11.80
C LEU A 32 0.90 -6.80 -11.07
N GLU A 33 1.30 -7.89 -11.74
CA GLU A 33 2.22 -8.86 -11.16
C GLU A 33 3.65 -8.32 -11.08
N VAL A 34 4.09 -8.04 -9.85
CA VAL A 34 5.46 -7.57 -9.56
C VAL A 34 6.14 -8.60 -8.65
N GLY A 35 7.30 -9.08 -9.07
CA GLY A 35 8.08 -10.06 -8.30
C GLY A 35 7.57 -11.50 -8.38
N GLY A 36 6.53 -11.75 -9.17
CA GLY A 36 5.95 -13.07 -9.38
C GLY A 36 4.83 -13.43 -8.40
N PRO A 37 4.11 -14.54 -8.65
CA PRO A 37 2.91 -14.91 -7.89
C PRO A 37 3.13 -15.06 -6.38
N ALA A 38 4.27 -15.61 -5.96
CA ALA A 38 4.59 -15.78 -4.53
C ALA A 38 4.73 -14.45 -3.78
N VAL A 39 5.34 -13.44 -4.42
CA VAL A 39 5.49 -12.11 -3.84
C VAL A 39 4.12 -11.43 -3.75
N MET A 40 3.32 -11.52 -4.82
CA MET A 40 1.96 -10.96 -4.85
C MET A 40 1.06 -11.60 -3.79
N THR A 41 1.13 -12.93 -3.63
CA THR A 41 0.41 -13.66 -2.59
C THR A 41 0.77 -13.13 -1.21
N ALA A 42 2.06 -13.05 -0.87
CA ALA A 42 2.52 -12.56 0.42
C ALA A 42 2.09 -11.10 0.68
N GLN A 43 2.11 -10.26 -0.34
CA GLN A 43 1.69 -8.86 -0.22
C GLN A 43 0.18 -8.73 0.02
N LEU A 44 -0.63 -9.50 -0.69
CA LEU A 44 -2.09 -9.49 -0.53
C LEU A 44 -2.51 -10.06 0.83
N ASP A 45 -1.84 -11.10 1.32
CA ASP A 45 -2.04 -11.65 2.66
C ASP A 45 -1.75 -10.58 3.75
N LEU A 46 -0.67 -9.81 3.59
CA LEU A 46 -0.34 -8.70 4.49
C LEU A 46 -1.40 -7.60 4.48
N LEU A 47 -1.92 -7.23 3.31
CA LEU A 47 -2.99 -6.23 3.19
C LEU A 47 -4.27 -6.71 3.88
N LEU A 48 -4.66 -7.97 3.68
CA LEU A 48 -5.83 -8.56 4.33
C LEU A 48 -5.65 -8.63 5.85
N ALA A 49 -4.48 -9.03 6.33
CA ALA A 49 -4.17 -9.04 7.75
C ALA A 49 -4.22 -7.62 8.35
N ALA A 50 -3.64 -6.63 7.67
CA ALA A 50 -3.68 -5.24 8.12
C ALA A 50 -5.11 -4.70 8.20
N ALA A 51 -5.96 -5.04 7.22
CA ALA A 51 -7.37 -4.62 7.19
C ALA A 51 -8.23 -5.16 8.34
N THR A 52 -7.73 -6.11 9.14
CA THR A 52 -8.43 -6.57 10.35
C THR A 52 -8.24 -5.65 11.56
N SER A 53 -7.31 -4.70 11.50
CA SER A 53 -7.02 -3.78 12.59
C SER A 53 -8.00 -2.61 12.59
N GLU A 54 -8.53 -2.23 13.76
CA GLU A 54 -9.55 -1.18 13.90
C GLU A 54 -9.09 0.21 13.42
N ASN A 55 -7.79 0.46 13.48
CA ASN A 55 -7.16 1.72 13.07
C ASN A 55 -6.70 1.72 11.61
N VAL A 56 -6.96 0.65 10.85
CA VAL A 56 -6.57 0.51 9.44
C VAL A 56 -7.81 0.38 8.57
N THR A 57 -7.95 1.27 7.60
CA THR A 57 -8.98 1.20 6.56
C THR A 57 -8.30 1.03 5.22
N ILE A 58 -8.64 -0.04 4.51
CA ILE A 58 -8.20 -0.27 3.14
C ILE A 58 -9.42 -0.33 2.24
N GLN A 59 -9.45 0.56 1.25
CA GLN A 59 -10.47 0.58 0.21
C GLN A 59 -9.83 0.31 -1.15
N VAL A 60 -10.54 -0.40 -2.00
CA VAL A 60 -10.09 -0.65 -3.36
C VAL A 60 -10.95 0.15 -4.33
N LEU A 61 -10.30 0.95 -5.16
CA LEU A 61 -10.92 1.64 -6.28
C LEU A 61 -10.99 0.67 -7.47
N PRO A 62 -12.20 0.26 -7.91
CA PRO A 62 -12.36 -0.68 -9.01
C PRO A 62 -11.82 -0.13 -10.33
N ALA A 63 -11.36 -1.03 -11.20
CA ALA A 63 -10.85 -0.66 -12.53
C ALA A 63 -11.90 0.06 -13.40
N SER A 64 -13.18 -0.19 -13.16
CA SER A 64 -14.29 0.52 -13.82
C SER A 64 -14.38 2.02 -13.50
N HIS A 65 -13.78 2.45 -12.40
CA HIS A 65 -13.75 3.85 -11.93
C HIS A 65 -12.36 4.48 -12.11
N SER A 66 -11.46 3.83 -12.84
CA SER A 66 -10.06 4.26 -12.98
C SER A 66 -9.84 5.49 -13.87
N GLN A 67 -10.88 6.19 -14.29
CA GLN A 67 -10.78 7.42 -15.10
C GLN A 67 -10.51 8.69 -14.27
N HIS A 68 -10.33 8.55 -12.94
CA HIS A 68 -10.09 9.70 -12.07
C HIS A 68 -8.62 10.17 -12.14
N ALA A 69 -8.44 11.48 -12.25
CA ALA A 69 -7.13 12.12 -12.43
C ALA A 69 -6.12 11.85 -11.29
N GLY A 70 -6.58 11.44 -10.10
CA GLY A 70 -5.73 11.12 -8.95
C GLY A 70 -5.00 9.78 -9.05
N ILE A 71 -5.32 8.93 -10.01
CA ILE A 71 -4.71 7.58 -10.16
C ILE A 71 -3.26 7.65 -10.66
N ALA A 72 -2.87 8.76 -11.26
CA ALA A 72 -1.54 8.91 -11.86
C ALA A 72 -0.40 9.11 -10.85
N SER A 73 -0.68 9.24 -9.54
CA SER A 73 0.36 9.55 -8.56
C SER A 73 0.11 8.92 -7.19
N ASN A 74 1.21 8.44 -6.58
CA ASN A 74 1.20 8.00 -5.20
C ASN A 74 1.42 9.22 -4.31
N PHE A 75 0.48 9.54 -3.45
CA PHE A 75 0.63 10.58 -2.45
C PHE A 75 0.12 10.14 -1.09
N THR A 76 0.60 10.80 -0.06
CA THR A 76 0.18 10.57 1.33
C THR A 76 -0.11 11.93 1.97
N VAL A 77 -1.20 12.02 2.73
CA VAL A 77 -1.46 13.17 3.60
C VAL A 77 -1.23 12.72 5.04
N LEU A 78 -0.40 13.46 5.75
CA LEU A 78 -0.09 13.23 7.15
C LEU A 78 -0.86 14.24 7.99
N HIS A 79 -1.67 13.74 8.93
CA HIS A 79 -2.36 14.55 9.92
C HIS A 79 -1.73 14.31 11.29
N PHE A 80 -1.50 15.37 12.03
CA PHE A 80 -0.93 15.32 13.38
C PHE A 80 -2.01 15.56 14.42
N ALA A 81 -1.72 15.20 15.67
CA ALA A 81 -2.70 15.28 16.76
C ALA A 81 -3.13 16.72 17.08
N ASP A 82 -2.23 17.67 16.93
CA ASP A 82 -2.49 19.09 17.13
C ASP A 82 -2.12 19.88 15.86
N PRO A 83 -3.11 20.20 15.01
CA PRO A 83 -2.87 20.89 13.75
C PRO A 83 -2.45 22.37 13.90
N GLU A 84 -2.61 22.95 15.08
CA GLU A 84 -2.14 24.32 15.37
C GLU A 84 -0.63 24.38 15.62
N ILE A 85 -0.06 23.26 16.13
CA ILE A 85 1.38 23.12 16.37
C ILE A 85 2.05 22.48 15.16
N ASP A 86 1.47 21.37 14.68
CA ASP A 86 1.98 20.58 13.55
C ASP A 86 0.91 20.53 12.45
N PRO A 87 0.90 21.46 11.50
CA PRO A 87 -0.05 21.47 10.39
C PRO A 87 0.10 20.23 9.50
N PRO A 88 -0.98 19.81 8.82
CA PRO A 88 -0.93 18.67 7.92
C PRO A 88 0.13 18.84 6.84
N LEU A 89 0.75 17.72 6.44
CA LEU A 89 1.75 17.67 5.38
C LEU A 89 1.32 16.71 4.28
N GLY A 90 1.64 17.08 3.05
CA GLY A 90 1.60 16.18 1.91
C GLY A 90 2.95 15.51 1.69
N TYR A 91 2.96 14.27 1.26
CA TYR A 91 4.13 13.57 0.78
C TYR A 91 3.84 12.96 -0.58
N PHE A 92 4.76 13.15 -1.50
CA PHE A 92 4.66 12.64 -2.85
C PHE A 92 5.95 11.91 -3.21
N ASP A 93 5.82 10.68 -3.73
CA ASP A 93 6.96 9.88 -4.17
C ASP A 93 7.16 10.05 -5.68
N GLY A 94 8.31 10.57 -6.06
CA GLY A 94 8.66 10.81 -7.46
C GLY A 94 9.94 10.06 -7.87
N PRO A 95 10.23 9.99 -9.17
CA PRO A 95 11.39 9.27 -9.70
C PRO A 95 12.74 9.85 -9.25
N LEU A 96 12.76 11.08 -8.76
CA LEU A 96 13.96 11.76 -8.26
C LEU A 96 14.02 11.82 -6.71
N GLY A 97 13.08 11.18 -6.01
CA GLY A 97 12.98 11.14 -4.56
C GLY A 97 11.63 11.62 -4.04
N GLY A 98 11.47 11.60 -2.71
CA GLY A 98 10.26 12.07 -2.06
C GLY A 98 10.23 13.58 -1.88
N TYR A 99 9.05 14.16 -2.02
CA TYR A 99 8.80 15.60 -1.83
C TYR A 99 7.82 15.79 -0.69
N ILE A 100 8.14 16.72 0.21
CA ILE A 100 7.22 17.15 1.27
C ILE A 100 6.53 18.43 0.80
N ILE A 101 5.20 18.43 0.87
CA ILE A 101 4.34 19.56 0.55
C ILE A 101 3.85 20.14 1.88
N SER A 102 4.12 21.40 2.13
CA SER A 102 3.73 22.10 3.36
C SER A 102 2.87 23.36 3.10
N ASP A 103 2.66 23.73 1.84
CA ASP A 103 1.72 24.80 1.51
C ASP A 103 0.29 24.35 1.85
N PRO A 104 -0.46 25.13 2.68
CA PRO A 104 -1.78 24.71 3.12
C PRO A 104 -2.79 24.53 1.98
N GLY A 105 -2.68 25.31 0.90
CA GLY A 105 -3.56 25.21 -0.27
C GLY A 105 -3.31 23.93 -1.06
N ASP A 106 -2.03 23.57 -1.24
CA ASP A 106 -1.63 22.35 -1.92
C ASP A 106 -2.04 21.12 -1.09
N VAL A 107 -1.82 21.15 0.23
CA VAL A 107 -2.24 20.07 1.13
C VAL A 107 -3.76 19.90 1.13
N ALA A 108 -4.53 21.00 1.16
CA ALA A 108 -5.99 20.95 1.06
C ALA A 108 -6.44 20.35 -0.28
N SER A 109 -5.75 20.64 -1.37
CA SER A 109 -6.00 20.02 -2.67
C SER A 109 -5.72 18.53 -2.67
N MET A 110 -4.67 18.07 -1.98
CA MET A 110 -4.37 16.64 -1.82
C MET A 110 -5.44 15.93 -0.98
N VAL A 111 -5.96 16.57 0.07
CA VAL A 111 -7.09 16.03 0.86
C VAL A 111 -8.33 15.86 -0.01
N THR A 112 -8.67 16.88 -0.79
CA THR A 112 -9.81 16.83 -1.73
C THR A 112 -9.63 15.68 -2.73
N MET A 113 -8.43 15.56 -3.31
CA MET A 113 -8.11 14.47 -4.25
C MET A 113 -8.24 13.09 -3.60
N PHE A 114 -7.85 12.94 -2.34
CA PHE A 114 -8.02 11.69 -1.60
C PHE A 114 -9.51 11.36 -1.41
N ASP A 115 -10.32 12.35 -1.04
CA ASP A 115 -11.77 12.17 -0.86
C ASP A 115 -12.47 11.80 -2.18
N ASP A 116 -12.07 12.42 -3.30
CA ASP A 116 -12.57 12.10 -4.64
C ASP A 116 -12.24 10.66 -5.06
N LEU A 117 -11.11 10.12 -4.63
CA LEU A 117 -10.74 8.72 -4.86
C LEU A 117 -11.49 7.76 -3.93
N ARG A 118 -11.75 8.18 -2.70
CA ARG A 118 -12.41 7.39 -1.67
C ARG A 118 -13.89 7.19 -1.95
N GLU A 119 -14.56 8.21 -2.50
CA GLU A 119 -16.01 8.18 -2.73
C GLU A 119 -16.45 7.02 -3.65
N PRO A 120 -15.84 6.80 -4.83
CA PRO A 120 -16.19 5.68 -5.71
C PRO A 120 -15.52 4.36 -5.32
N ALA A 121 -14.64 4.36 -4.31
CA ALA A 121 -13.97 3.14 -3.85
C ALA A 121 -14.95 2.23 -3.11
N LEU A 122 -14.71 0.93 -3.20
CA LEU A 122 -15.46 -0.07 -2.43
C LEU A 122 -15.34 0.21 -0.93
N ASP A 123 -16.35 -0.13 -0.16
CA ASP A 123 -16.24 -0.15 1.30
C ASP A 123 -15.21 -1.19 1.78
N ALA A 124 -14.88 -1.16 3.08
CA ALA A 124 -13.86 -2.03 3.64
C ALA A 124 -14.17 -3.52 3.46
N SER A 125 -15.44 -3.92 3.57
CA SER A 125 -15.87 -5.31 3.44
C SER A 125 -15.78 -5.80 1.98
N ALA A 126 -16.30 -5.01 1.05
CA ALA A 126 -16.23 -5.31 -0.38
C ALA A 126 -14.77 -5.29 -0.89
N SER A 127 -13.95 -4.38 -0.35
CA SER A 127 -12.50 -4.31 -0.64
C SER A 127 -11.77 -5.56 -0.18
N ALA A 128 -12.05 -6.03 1.04
CA ALA A 128 -11.46 -7.26 1.56
C ALA A 128 -11.88 -8.48 0.73
N ALA A 129 -13.15 -8.55 0.31
CA ALA A 129 -13.63 -9.62 -0.57
C ALA A 129 -12.92 -9.61 -1.93
N LEU A 130 -12.72 -8.43 -2.54
CA LEU A 130 -11.98 -8.30 -3.78
C LEU A 130 -10.51 -8.68 -3.63
N LEU A 131 -9.84 -8.22 -2.57
CA LEU A 131 -8.45 -8.60 -2.25
C LEU A 131 -8.31 -10.12 -2.10
N ALA A 132 -9.24 -10.78 -1.39
CA ALA A 132 -9.24 -12.24 -1.24
C ALA A 132 -9.45 -12.96 -2.58
N GLY A 133 -10.29 -12.41 -3.45
CA GLY A 133 -10.49 -12.93 -4.82
C GLY A 133 -9.22 -12.87 -5.65
N ILE A 134 -8.52 -11.73 -5.65
CA ILE A 134 -7.24 -11.53 -6.35
C ILE A 134 -6.16 -12.46 -5.76
N LEU A 135 -6.09 -12.58 -4.45
CA LEU A 135 -5.19 -13.50 -3.75
C LEU A 135 -5.39 -14.95 -4.26
N ALA A 136 -6.63 -15.41 -4.34
CA ALA A 136 -6.94 -16.74 -4.84
C ALA A 136 -6.52 -16.95 -6.31
N GLU A 137 -6.52 -15.89 -7.13
CA GLU A 137 -6.01 -15.96 -8.51
C GLU A 137 -4.49 -16.16 -8.53
N TYR A 138 -3.73 -15.46 -7.68
CA TYR A 138 -2.28 -15.62 -7.58
C TYR A 138 -1.88 -16.97 -6.99
N TRP A 139 -2.62 -17.49 -6.00
CA TRP A 139 -2.44 -18.86 -5.48
C TRP A 139 -2.51 -19.88 -6.59
N ARG A 140 -3.55 -19.83 -7.43
CA ARG A 140 -3.72 -20.75 -8.57
C ARG A 140 -2.60 -20.63 -9.60
N LYS A 141 -2.09 -19.39 -9.84
CA LYS A 141 -0.94 -19.18 -10.74
C LYS A 141 0.35 -19.78 -10.17
N GLY A 142 0.57 -19.66 -8.85
CA GLY A 142 1.74 -20.21 -8.17
C GLY A 142 1.77 -21.73 -8.12
N ASP A 143 0.61 -22.38 -8.05
CA ASP A 143 0.45 -23.84 -7.99
C ASP A 143 0.46 -24.50 -9.39
N THR A 144 0.47 -23.72 -10.45
CA THR A 144 0.56 -24.26 -11.81
C THR A 144 1.99 -24.75 -12.05
N PRO A 145 2.22 -26.07 -12.25
CA PRO A 145 3.57 -26.58 -12.49
C PRO A 145 4.15 -25.93 -13.74
N ARG A 146 5.33 -25.30 -13.60
CA ARG A 146 6.05 -24.79 -14.77
C ARG A 146 6.26 -25.95 -15.74
N ARG A 147 5.96 -25.74 -17.00
CA ARG A 147 6.07 -26.72 -18.09
C ARG A 147 7.47 -27.34 -18.28
N ASP A 148 8.47 -26.91 -17.51
CA ASP A 148 9.85 -27.36 -17.54
C ASP A 148 10.18 -28.50 -16.55
N GLY A 149 9.19 -29.04 -15.81
CA GLY A 149 9.35 -30.26 -15.02
C GLY A 149 10.37 -30.17 -13.87
N ARG A 150 10.84 -29.00 -13.48
CA ARG A 150 11.79 -28.83 -12.38
C ARG A 150 11.18 -28.05 -11.22
N LEU A 151 10.61 -28.78 -10.26
CA LEU A 151 10.36 -28.29 -8.91
C LEU A 151 11.69 -27.98 -8.22
N ARG A 152 12.11 -26.71 -8.20
CA ARG A 152 13.12 -26.27 -7.24
C ARG A 152 12.40 -25.77 -5.99
N LEU A 153 12.24 -26.65 -5.03
CA LEU A 153 11.94 -26.28 -3.65
C LEU A 153 13.16 -25.52 -3.09
N HIS A 154 13.10 -24.23 -3.03
CA HIS A 154 14.01 -23.47 -2.18
C HIS A 154 13.43 -23.42 -0.77
N GLN A 155 13.79 -24.41 0.02
CA GLN A 155 13.68 -24.38 1.46
C GLN A 155 14.77 -23.43 1.98
N GLY A 156 14.45 -22.17 2.19
CA GLY A 156 15.28 -21.17 2.85
C GLY A 156 14.74 -20.90 4.24
N ASN A 157 15.37 -21.51 5.22
CA ASN A 157 15.07 -21.38 6.65
C ASN A 157 15.61 -20.07 7.19
N GLN A 158 15.00 -18.93 6.83
CA GLN A 158 15.20 -17.63 7.50
C GLN A 158 14.09 -16.67 7.09
N GLY A 159 13.47 -16.00 8.08
CA GLY A 159 12.34 -15.10 7.95
C GLY A 159 12.48 -14.07 6.81
N TRP A 160 11.38 -13.80 6.16
CA TRP A 160 11.27 -12.90 5.02
C TRP A 160 11.62 -11.47 5.44
N ARG A 161 12.72 -10.96 4.94
CA ARG A 161 13.03 -9.53 4.98
C ARG A 161 12.66 -8.94 3.62
N VAL A 162 11.68 -8.05 3.61
CA VAL A 162 11.43 -7.20 2.44
C VAL A 162 12.64 -6.28 2.28
N ARG A 163 13.48 -6.56 1.31
CA ARG A 163 14.57 -5.67 0.91
C ARG A 163 14.00 -4.73 -0.15
N LEU A 164 13.75 -3.49 0.24
CA LEU A 164 13.50 -2.43 -0.73
C LEU A 164 14.74 -2.29 -1.63
N PRO A 165 14.60 -2.08 -2.95
CA PRO A 165 15.74 -1.89 -3.83
C PRO A 165 16.51 -0.67 -3.38
N HIS A 166 17.83 -0.86 -3.19
CA HIS A 166 18.77 0.22 -2.94
C HIS A 166 18.78 1.12 -4.16
N LEU A 167 18.35 2.35 -3.99
CA LEU A 167 18.69 3.43 -4.89
C LEU A 167 20.15 3.80 -4.60
N SER A 168 21.03 3.48 -5.51
CA SER A 168 22.41 3.98 -5.58
C SER A 168 22.40 5.39 -6.14
#